data_1d1e5d8527bfac1de49c8097592798cf
#
_entry.id   1d1e5d8527bfac1de49c8097592798cf
#
_cell.length_a   1.000
_cell.length_b   1.000
_cell.length_c   1.000
_cell.angle_alpha   90.00
_cell.angle_beta   90.00
_cell.angle_gamma   90.00
#
_symmetry.space_group_name_H-M   'P 1'
#
loop_
_entity.id
_entity.type
_entity.pdbx_description
1 polymer ?
#
loop_
_entity_poly.entity_id
_entity_poly.type
_entity_poly.pdbx_seq_one_letter_code
_entity_poly.pdbx_strand_id
1 'polypeptide(L)' 'MSDNFFEESTAALGTIFTIIALGIIVSILIWG' A
#
# COMPACT_ATOMS: atom_id res chain seq x y z
N MET A 1 -7.11 -10.84 19.95
CA MET A 1 -6.63 -10.01 19.22
C MET A 1 -5.77 -9.14 19.87
N SER A 2 -4.79 -8.85 19.39
CA SER A 2 -3.84 -8.20 20.13
C SER A 2 -3.29 -7.07 19.38
N ASP A 3 -2.37 -6.39 19.98
CA ASP A 3 -1.70 -5.28 19.34
C ASP A 3 -0.99 -5.73 18.09
N ASN A 4 -0.49 -6.96 18.12
CA ASN A 4 0.22 -7.48 16.96
C ASN A 4 -0.67 -7.53 15.74
N PHE A 5 -1.92 -7.88 15.95
CA PHE A 5 -2.86 -7.97 14.85
C PHE A 5 -3.01 -6.61 14.17
N PHE A 6 -3.20 -5.58 14.98
CA PHE A 6 -3.37 -4.24 14.42
C PHE A 6 -2.10 -3.75 13.76
N GLU A 7 -0.96 -3.98 14.41
CA GLU A 7 0.29 -3.52 13.87
C GLU A 7 0.59 -4.22 12.56
N GLU A 8 0.42 -5.52 12.56
CA GLU A 8 0.70 -6.28 11.36
C GLU A 8 -0.25 -5.93 10.24
N SER A 9 -1.53 -5.85 10.55
CA SER A 9 -2.53 -5.54 9.55
C SER A 9 -2.33 -4.14 8.99
N THR A 10 -2.04 -3.18 9.87
CA THR A 10 -1.85 -1.81 9.44
C THR A 10 -0.65 -1.70 8.53
N ALA A 11 0.44 -2.38 8.88
CA ALA A 11 1.64 -2.35 8.06
C ALA A 11 1.37 -2.98 6.70
N ALA A 12 0.64 -4.10 6.69
CA ALA A 12 0.32 -4.77 5.44
C ALA A 12 -0.55 -3.89 4.58
N LEU A 13 -1.56 -3.26 5.17
CA LEU A 13 -2.45 -2.39 4.42
C LEU A 13 -1.70 -1.19 3.88
N GLY A 14 -0.80 -0.62 4.67
CA GLY A 14 -0.01 0.51 4.23
C GLY A 14 0.89 0.14 3.07
N THR A 15 1.50 -1.03 3.15
CA THR A 15 2.37 -1.52 2.09
C THR A 15 1.59 -1.71 0.80
N ILE A 16 0.43 -2.36 0.90
CA ILE A 16 -0.41 -2.59 -0.27
C ILE A 16 -0.86 -1.27 -0.85
N PHE A 17 -1.28 -0.36 -0.01
CA PHE A 17 -1.73 0.95 -0.46
C PHE A 17 -0.61 1.68 -1.20
N THR A 18 0.60 1.63 -0.65
CA THR A 18 1.74 2.30 -1.25
C THR A 18 2.05 1.70 -2.61
N ILE A 19 2.01 0.39 -2.73
CA ILE A 19 2.28 -0.28 -3.99
C ILE A 19 1.24 0.13 -5.03
N ILE A 20 -0.02 0.17 -4.65
CA ILE A 20 -1.08 0.55 -5.56
C ILE A 20 -0.88 2.00 -6.00
N ALA A 21 -0.59 2.88 -5.07
CA ALA A 21 -0.39 4.29 -5.38
C ALA A 21 0.78 4.48 -6.33
N LEU A 22 1.88 3.78 -6.07
CA LEU A 22 3.04 3.85 -6.95
C LEU A 22 2.71 3.34 -8.34
N GLY A 23 1.94 2.26 -8.41
CA GLY A 23 1.53 1.71 -9.69
C GLY A 23 0.73 2.70 -10.50
N ILE A 24 -0.18 3.40 -9.83
CA ILE A 24 -1.00 4.41 -10.50
C ILE A 24 -0.13 5.55 -11.00
N ILE A 25 0.76 6.04 -10.17
CA ILE A 25 1.63 7.15 -10.55
C ILE A 25 2.49 6.76 -11.73
N VAL A 26 3.10 5.58 -11.68
CA VAL A 26 3.95 5.12 -12.77
C VAL A 26 3.14 4.97 -14.05
N SER A 27 1.92 4.46 -13.94
CA SER A 27 1.06 4.31 -15.10
C SER A 27 0.80 5.66 -15.76
N ILE A 28 0.53 6.67 -14.96
CA ILE A 28 0.28 8.00 -15.49
C ILE A 28 1.52 8.54 -16.20
N LEU A 29 2.69 8.31 -15.63
CA LEU A 29 3.92 8.79 -16.23
C LEU A 29 4.21 8.10 -17.55
N ILE A 30 3.87 6.83 -17.67
CA ILE A 30 4.12 6.07 -18.87
C ILE A 30 3.05 6.30 -19.92
N TRP A 31 1.80 6.20 -19.50
CA TRP A 31 0.71 6.29 -20.46
C TRP A 31 0.21 7.70 -20.67
N GLY A 32 0.47 8.55 -19.72
CA GLY A 32 0.04 9.94 -19.85
C GLY A 32 -1.38 10.17 -19.30
#